data_b7593589d4f5ee7a3e7adf6e86077913
#
_entry.id   b7593589d4f5ee7a3e7adf6e86077913
#
_cell.length_a   1.000
_cell.length_b   1.000
_cell.length_c   1.000
_cell.angle_alpha   90.00
_cell.angle_beta   90.00
_cell.angle_gamma   90.00
#
_symmetry.space_group_name_H-M   'P 1'
#
loop_
_entity.id
_entity.type
_entity.pdbx_description
1 polymer ?
#
loop_
_entity_poly.entity_id
_entity_poly.type
_entity_poly.pdbx_seq_one_letter_code
_entity_poly.pdbx_strand_id
1 'polypeptide(L)'
;MMDPSSQRVENGESFHKVFESWLIKQNQDLDQLVDASKDNNNRMLSPLIQRVMKHYEEYYREKSRYAKADVLGMLHPSWRSNLEDAFLWIGGWRPSMAFHLLYSKSGIQLEANLHELIRGISTGDLGNISDNQLGKIDELQSKTIREERKLSENLAKVQESLADTSMVEVSHVVSELMREQKGQLVEAEEEEEKIKSNIGKKEEGLLNVLQKADDLRLRTLGEILRILTPIQAVHFLIAAAELHLRIHEWGKKKDDAHARQ
;
A
#
# COMPACT_ATOMS: atom_id res chain seq x y z
N MET A 1 9.72 -10.47 31.08
CA MET A 1 9.42 -9.47 30.05
C MET A 1 9.97 -10.01 28.75
N MET A 2 9.16 -10.18 27.69
CA MET A 2 9.67 -10.62 26.38
C MET A 2 10.46 -9.47 25.76
N ASP A 3 11.59 -9.80 25.15
CA ASP A 3 12.44 -8.85 24.43
C ASP A 3 11.64 -8.16 23.30
N PRO A 4 11.69 -6.83 23.17
CA PRO A 4 11.00 -6.08 22.11
C PRO A 4 11.37 -6.56 20.69
N SER A 5 12.59 -7.07 20.48
CA SER A 5 13.02 -7.66 19.22
C SER A 5 12.30 -8.97 18.91
N SER A 6 12.04 -9.80 19.90
CA SER A 6 11.27 -11.05 19.74
C SER A 6 9.80 -10.77 19.40
N GLN A 7 9.20 -9.73 19.99
CA GLN A 7 7.83 -9.32 19.68
C GLN A 7 7.68 -8.75 18.27
N ARG A 8 8.69 -8.04 17.76
CA ARG A 8 8.73 -7.54 16.36
C ARG A 8 8.78 -8.68 15.35
N VAL A 9 9.61 -9.71 15.60
CA VAL A 9 9.72 -10.89 14.75
C VAL A 9 8.41 -11.67 14.72
N GLU A 10 7.79 -11.94 15.88
CA GLU A 10 6.50 -12.64 15.96
C GLU A 10 5.36 -11.89 15.24
N ASN A 11 5.31 -10.55 15.37
CA ASN A 11 4.30 -9.73 14.69
C ASN A 11 4.52 -9.68 13.17
N GLY A 12 5.75 -9.60 12.71
CA GLY A 12 6.09 -9.62 11.28
C GLY A 12 5.74 -10.95 10.61
N GLU A 13 6.07 -12.09 11.26
CA GLU A 13 5.68 -13.42 10.79
C GLU A 13 4.16 -13.61 10.78
N SER A 14 3.46 -13.08 11.76
CA SER A 14 2.00 -13.15 11.85
C SER A 14 1.33 -12.34 10.73
N PHE A 15 1.83 -11.13 10.39
CA PHE A 15 1.27 -10.35 9.28
C PHE A 15 1.62 -10.96 7.92
N HIS A 16 2.77 -11.62 7.76
CA HIS A 16 3.09 -12.38 6.56
C HIS A 16 1.98 -13.39 6.23
N LYS A 17 1.48 -14.15 7.21
CA LYS A 17 0.36 -15.08 7.02
C LYS A 17 -0.94 -14.38 6.62
N VAL A 18 -1.21 -13.20 7.17
CA VAL A 18 -2.34 -12.36 6.76
C VAL A 18 -2.20 -11.93 5.30
N PHE A 19 -1.00 -11.51 4.90
CA PHE A 19 -0.71 -11.11 3.53
C PHE A 19 -0.84 -12.27 2.55
N GLU A 20 -0.31 -13.46 2.87
CA GLU A 20 -0.47 -14.66 2.04
C GLU A 20 -1.95 -15.05 1.89
N SER A 21 -2.71 -15.05 2.97
CA SER A 21 -4.16 -15.31 2.94
C SER A 21 -4.90 -14.29 2.08
N TRP A 22 -4.47 -13.02 2.13
CA TRP A 22 -5.04 -11.97 1.30
C TRP A 22 -4.72 -12.16 -0.19
N LEU A 23 -3.50 -12.60 -0.56
CA LEU A 23 -3.17 -12.94 -1.94
C LEU A 23 -4.03 -14.09 -2.50
N ILE A 24 -4.27 -15.13 -1.69
CA ILE A 24 -5.18 -16.23 -2.08
C ILE A 24 -6.58 -15.70 -2.34
N LYS A 25 -7.10 -14.85 -1.45
CA LYS A 25 -8.42 -14.24 -1.56
C LYS A 25 -8.51 -13.32 -2.79
N GLN A 26 -7.47 -12.55 -3.06
CA GLN A 26 -7.37 -11.69 -4.25
C GLN A 26 -7.39 -12.50 -5.54
N ASN A 27 -6.72 -13.66 -5.58
CA ASN A 27 -6.77 -14.54 -6.74
C ASN A 27 -8.18 -15.14 -6.95
N GLN A 28 -8.86 -15.54 -5.88
CA GLN A 28 -10.25 -16.00 -5.94
C GLN A 28 -11.21 -14.90 -6.41
N ASP A 29 -11.01 -13.66 -5.95
CA ASP A 29 -11.78 -12.51 -6.42
C ASP A 29 -11.52 -12.23 -7.91
N LEU A 30 -10.26 -12.36 -8.36
CA LEU A 30 -9.90 -12.20 -9.77
C LEU A 30 -10.66 -13.21 -10.65
N ASP A 31 -10.66 -14.49 -10.30
CA ASP A 31 -11.38 -15.52 -11.05
C ASP A 31 -12.87 -15.18 -11.18
N GLN A 32 -13.50 -14.76 -10.08
CA GLN A 32 -14.92 -14.40 -10.07
C GLN A 32 -15.21 -13.11 -10.85
N LEU A 33 -14.31 -12.12 -10.82
CA LEU A 33 -14.42 -10.91 -11.62
C LEU A 33 -14.31 -11.22 -13.12
N VAL A 34 -13.36 -12.10 -13.50
CA VAL A 34 -13.19 -12.56 -14.88
C VAL A 34 -14.43 -13.31 -15.38
N ASP A 35 -15.00 -14.19 -14.58
CA ASP A 35 -16.23 -14.90 -14.96
C ASP A 35 -17.42 -13.94 -15.07
N ALA A 36 -17.58 -13.02 -14.12
CA ALA A 36 -18.62 -12.00 -14.14
C ALA A 36 -18.50 -11.03 -15.32
N SER A 37 -17.28 -10.78 -15.82
CA SER A 37 -17.05 -9.91 -17.00
C SER A 37 -17.55 -10.52 -18.30
N LYS A 38 -17.68 -11.85 -18.38
CA LYS A 38 -18.17 -12.60 -19.55
C LYS A 38 -19.68 -12.73 -19.54
N ASP A 39 -20.31 -12.62 -18.37
CA ASP A 39 -21.75 -12.77 -18.22
C ASP A 39 -22.44 -11.42 -18.38
N ASN A 40 -23.42 -11.34 -19.30
CA ASN A 40 -24.21 -10.12 -19.53
C ASN A 40 -25.16 -9.77 -18.37
N ASN A 41 -25.06 -10.45 -17.23
CA ASN A 41 -25.93 -10.25 -16.09
C ASN A 41 -25.42 -9.16 -15.13
N ASN A 42 -25.68 -7.89 -15.47
CA ASN A 42 -25.27 -6.70 -14.68
C ASN A 42 -25.74 -6.70 -13.21
N ARG A 43 -26.71 -7.55 -12.83
CA ARG A 43 -27.27 -7.55 -11.47
C ARG A 43 -26.29 -8.06 -10.41
N MET A 44 -25.33 -8.91 -10.79
CA MET A 44 -24.36 -9.51 -9.86
C MET A 44 -23.07 -8.69 -9.72
N LEU A 45 -22.82 -7.70 -10.60
CA LEU A 45 -21.57 -6.96 -10.62
C LEU A 45 -21.40 -6.07 -9.37
N SER A 46 -22.43 -5.32 -8.98
CA SER A 46 -22.35 -4.41 -7.83
C SER A 46 -22.10 -5.14 -6.50
N PRO A 47 -22.79 -6.25 -6.17
CA PRO A 47 -22.45 -7.05 -4.98
C PRO A 47 -21.03 -7.61 -5.00
N LEU A 48 -20.53 -8.03 -6.17
CA LEU A 48 -19.17 -8.54 -6.32
C LEU A 48 -18.14 -7.44 -6.08
N ILE A 49 -18.32 -6.26 -6.69
CA ILE A 49 -17.46 -5.08 -6.46
C ILE A 49 -17.41 -4.70 -4.97
N GLN A 50 -18.57 -4.65 -4.31
CA GLN A 50 -18.64 -4.34 -2.88
C GLN A 50 -17.91 -5.38 -2.02
N ARG A 51 -17.99 -6.65 -2.37
CA ARG A 51 -17.26 -7.70 -1.66
C ARG A 51 -15.75 -7.54 -1.85
N VAL A 52 -15.28 -7.28 -3.06
CA VAL A 52 -13.86 -7.03 -3.34
C VAL A 52 -13.37 -5.81 -2.55
N MET A 53 -14.12 -4.71 -2.54
CA MET A 53 -13.80 -3.53 -1.73
C MET A 53 -13.69 -3.86 -0.24
N LYS A 54 -14.62 -4.66 0.29
CA LYS A 54 -14.58 -5.10 1.69
C LYS A 54 -13.30 -5.90 1.99
N HIS A 55 -12.81 -6.71 1.06
CA HIS A 55 -11.54 -7.42 1.24
C HIS A 55 -10.34 -6.47 1.33
N TYR A 56 -10.30 -5.39 0.53
CA TYR A 56 -9.29 -4.33 0.69
C TYR A 56 -9.41 -3.61 2.03
N GLU A 57 -10.62 -3.28 2.48
CA GLU A 57 -10.85 -2.66 3.79
C GLU A 57 -10.39 -3.57 4.94
N GLU A 58 -10.66 -4.86 4.87
CA GLU A 58 -10.19 -5.86 5.83
C GLU A 58 -8.67 -5.93 5.86
N TYR A 59 -8.00 -5.96 4.71
CA TYR A 59 -6.54 -5.96 4.61
C TYR A 59 -5.93 -4.73 5.27
N TYR A 60 -6.39 -3.51 4.96
CA TYR A 60 -5.85 -2.29 5.53
C TYR A 60 -6.19 -2.12 7.01
N ARG A 61 -7.32 -2.64 7.47
CA ARG A 61 -7.65 -2.69 8.89
C ARG A 61 -6.67 -3.59 9.66
N GLU A 62 -6.39 -4.78 9.17
CA GLU A 62 -5.39 -5.67 9.77
C GLU A 62 -4.00 -5.05 9.72
N LYS A 63 -3.58 -4.49 8.58
CA LYS A 63 -2.31 -3.78 8.45
C LYS A 63 -2.18 -2.67 9.49
N SER A 64 -3.22 -1.85 9.68
CA SER A 64 -3.22 -0.79 10.69
C SER A 64 -3.11 -1.34 12.12
N ARG A 65 -3.70 -2.51 12.40
CA ARG A 65 -3.60 -3.18 13.70
C ARG A 65 -2.16 -3.62 13.98
N TYR A 66 -1.51 -4.27 13.02
CA TYR A 66 -0.12 -4.71 13.16
C TYR A 66 0.87 -3.54 13.18
N ALA A 67 0.62 -2.48 12.40
CA ALA A 67 1.46 -1.30 12.37
C ALA A 67 1.58 -0.58 13.73
N LYS A 68 0.57 -0.69 14.60
CA LYS A 68 0.63 -0.14 15.97
C LYS A 68 1.68 -0.84 16.84
N ALA A 69 1.99 -2.10 16.55
CA ALA A 69 3.00 -2.86 17.26
C ALA A 69 4.38 -2.81 16.58
N ASP A 70 4.40 -2.76 15.24
CA ASP A 70 5.61 -2.73 14.43
C ASP A 70 5.40 -1.92 13.14
N VAL A 71 5.52 -0.61 13.25
CA VAL A 71 5.39 0.29 12.11
C VAL A 71 6.56 0.14 11.13
N LEU A 72 7.75 -0.16 11.63
CA LEU A 72 8.96 -0.28 10.80
C LEU A 72 8.87 -1.49 9.88
N GLY A 73 8.40 -2.64 10.40
CA GLY A 73 8.13 -3.82 9.59
C GLY A 73 7.02 -3.62 8.58
N MET A 74 6.04 -2.75 8.84
CA MET A 74 4.99 -2.40 7.88
C MET A 74 5.47 -1.44 6.79
N LEU A 75 6.47 -0.59 7.06
CA LEU A 75 7.08 0.30 6.08
C LEU A 75 8.05 -0.44 5.16
N HIS A 76 8.78 -1.43 5.69
CA HIS A 76 9.75 -2.28 4.98
C HIS A 76 9.41 -3.76 5.16
N PRO A 77 8.34 -4.25 4.51
CA PRO A 77 7.81 -5.58 4.73
C PRO A 77 8.69 -6.68 4.13
N SER A 78 9.21 -7.58 4.97
CA SER A 78 10.07 -8.70 4.58
C SER A 78 9.38 -9.81 3.75
N TRP A 79 8.06 -9.82 3.70
CA TRP A 79 7.26 -10.78 2.91
C TRP A 79 7.06 -10.36 1.45
N ARG A 80 7.49 -9.17 1.07
CA ARG A 80 7.48 -8.70 -0.32
C ARG A 80 8.81 -9.02 -1.01
N SER A 81 8.76 -9.05 -2.32
CA SER A 81 9.96 -9.17 -3.15
C SER A 81 10.73 -7.84 -3.22
N ASN A 82 12.03 -7.93 -3.53
CA ASN A 82 12.86 -6.74 -3.80
C ASN A 82 12.29 -5.87 -4.94
N LEU A 83 11.63 -6.51 -5.93
CA LEU A 83 10.95 -5.79 -7.00
C LEU A 83 9.78 -4.95 -6.47
N GLU A 84 8.93 -5.51 -5.62
CA GLU A 84 7.83 -4.77 -5.01
C GLU A 84 8.34 -3.64 -4.12
N ASP A 85 9.37 -3.92 -3.31
CA ASP A 85 9.95 -2.95 -2.37
C ASP A 85 10.50 -1.72 -3.09
N ALA A 86 11.13 -1.89 -4.26
CA ALA A 86 11.64 -0.79 -5.08
C ALA A 86 10.55 0.19 -5.57
N PHE A 87 9.29 -0.23 -5.61
CA PHE A 87 8.15 0.59 -6.04
C PHE A 87 7.21 0.98 -4.90
N LEU A 88 7.59 0.68 -3.65
CA LEU A 88 6.78 1.06 -2.49
C LEU A 88 6.80 2.58 -2.25
N TRP A 89 5.64 3.09 -1.92
CA TRP A 89 5.46 4.43 -1.39
C TRP A 89 4.74 4.32 -0.05
N ILE A 90 5.42 4.66 1.05
CA ILE A 90 4.90 4.62 2.43
C ILE A 90 4.20 3.26 2.71
N GLY A 91 4.98 2.18 2.65
CA GLY A 91 4.54 0.82 2.97
C GLY A 91 3.49 0.21 2.04
N GLY A 92 3.28 0.74 0.83
CA GLY A 92 2.32 0.21 -0.14
C GLY A 92 2.38 0.89 -1.50
N TRP A 93 1.43 0.58 -2.37
CA TRP A 93 1.31 1.17 -3.69
C TRP A 93 0.96 2.65 -3.59
N ARG A 94 1.54 3.46 -4.49
CA ARG A 94 1.22 4.87 -4.60
C ARG A 94 -0.18 5.04 -5.19
N PRO A 95 -1.12 5.76 -4.54
CA PRO A 95 -2.51 5.87 -5.02
C PRO A 95 -2.67 6.37 -6.45
N SER A 96 -1.78 7.28 -6.90
CA SER A 96 -1.80 7.80 -8.26
C SER A 96 -1.54 6.75 -9.33
N MET A 97 -0.94 5.60 -8.99
CA MET A 97 -0.74 4.47 -9.92
C MET A 97 -2.08 3.89 -10.41
N ALA A 98 -3.15 4.00 -9.62
CA ALA A 98 -4.47 3.54 -10.02
C ALA A 98 -4.99 4.29 -11.27
N PHE A 99 -4.68 5.58 -11.39
CA PHE A 99 -5.06 6.36 -12.58
C PHE A 99 -4.24 5.94 -13.81
N HIS A 100 -2.93 5.72 -13.65
CA HIS A 100 -2.10 5.20 -14.73
C HIS A 100 -2.59 3.84 -15.23
N LEU A 101 -2.96 2.94 -14.31
CA LEU A 101 -3.54 1.65 -14.66
C LEU A 101 -4.86 1.82 -15.40
N LEU A 102 -5.75 2.70 -14.92
CA LEU A 102 -7.04 2.97 -15.54
C LEU A 102 -6.87 3.46 -16.99
N TYR A 103 -6.02 4.45 -17.22
CA TYR A 103 -5.77 4.99 -18.56
C TYR A 103 -5.10 3.98 -19.48
N SER A 104 -4.11 3.23 -18.98
CA SER A 104 -3.44 2.19 -19.77
C SER A 104 -4.41 1.08 -20.19
N LYS A 105 -5.24 0.60 -19.26
CA LYS A 105 -6.23 -0.45 -19.59
C LYS A 105 -7.32 0.06 -20.49
N SER A 106 -7.77 1.30 -20.31
CA SER A 106 -8.75 1.97 -21.17
C SER A 106 -8.22 2.09 -22.60
N GLY A 107 -6.97 2.53 -22.79
CA GLY A 107 -6.33 2.61 -24.10
C GLY A 107 -6.22 1.26 -24.80
N ILE A 108 -5.78 0.22 -24.10
CA ILE A 108 -5.69 -1.15 -24.63
C ILE A 108 -7.08 -1.66 -25.08
N GLN A 109 -8.12 -1.45 -24.29
CA GLN A 109 -9.47 -1.87 -24.64
C GLN A 109 -10.04 -1.04 -25.78
N LEU A 110 -9.79 0.26 -25.81
CA LEU A 110 -10.18 1.12 -26.92
C LEU A 110 -9.55 0.66 -28.23
N GLU A 111 -8.26 0.37 -28.26
CA GLU A 111 -7.56 -0.13 -29.44
C GLU A 111 -8.11 -1.49 -29.89
N ALA A 112 -8.33 -2.42 -28.96
CA ALA A 112 -8.86 -3.74 -29.27
C ALA A 112 -10.28 -3.69 -29.86
N ASN A 113 -11.11 -2.75 -29.42
CA ASN A 113 -12.52 -2.62 -29.79
C ASN A 113 -12.76 -1.54 -30.87
N LEU A 114 -11.71 -0.94 -31.43
CA LEU A 114 -11.83 0.17 -32.39
C LEU A 114 -12.77 -0.13 -33.55
N HIS A 115 -12.75 -1.35 -34.05
CA HIS A 115 -13.62 -1.78 -35.15
C HIS A 115 -15.11 -1.80 -34.78
N GLU A 116 -15.45 -2.19 -33.56
CA GLU A 116 -16.81 -2.21 -33.01
C GLU A 116 -17.29 -0.80 -32.70
N LEU A 117 -16.41 0.04 -32.13
CA LEU A 117 -16.69 1.44 -31.87
C LEU A 117 -16.95 2.26 -33.14
N ILE A 118 -16.20 2.02 -34.23
CA ILE A 118 -16.44 2.64 -35.53
C ILE A 118 -17.84 2.26 -36.06
N ARG A 119 -18.33 1.05 -35.76
CA ARG A 119 -19.70 0.62 -36.10
C ARG A 119 -20.77 1.16 -35.15
N GLY A 120 -20.40 1.95 -34.16
CA GLY A 120 -21.32 2.47 -33.14
C GLY A 120 -21.76 1.44 -32.11
N ILE A 121 -21.04 0.32 -31.98
CA ILE A 121 -21.32 -0.72 -30.99
C ILE A 121 -20.57 -0.37 -29.71
N SER A 122 -21.30 -0.17 -28.61
CA SER A 122 -20.72 0.04 -27.28
C SER A 122 -20.33 -1.30 -26.67
N THR A 123 -19.08 -1.47 -26.26
CA THR A 123 -18.57 -2.66 -25.58
C THR A 123 -18.87 -2.67 -24.07
N GLY A 124 -19.20 -1.50 -23.52
CA GLY A 124 -19.50 -1.33 -22.08
C GLY A 124 -18.29 -1.38 -21.15
N ASP A 125 -17.10 -1.70 -21.67
CA ASP A 125 -15.85 -1.80 -20.91
C ASP A 125 -15.14 -0.44 -20.72
N LEU A 126 -13.87 -0.45 -20.27
CA LEU A 126 -13.08 0.77 -20.05
C LEU A 126 -12.74 1.52 -21.37
N GLY A 127 -12.85 0.90 -22.53
CA GLY A 127 -12.75 1.58 -23.82
C GLY A 127 -13.85 2.61 -24.07
N ASN A 128 -14.97 2.53 -23.32
CA ASN A 128 -16.14 3.41 -23.42
C ASN A 128 -16.24 4.42 -22.24
N ILE A 129 -15.13 4.86 -21.68
CA ILE A 129 -15.15 5.92 -20.65
C ILE A 129 -15.66 7.22 -21.29
N SER A 130 -16.73 7.79 -20.73
CA SER A 130 -17.31 9.05 -21.20
C SER A 130 -16.48 10.27 -20.80
N ASP A 131 -16.63 11.38 -21.52
CA ASP A 131 -15.96 12.66 -21.20
C ASP A 131 -16.27 13.14 -19.77
N ASN A 132 -17.50 12.92 -19.30
CA ASN A 132 -17.89 13.26 -17.92
C ASN A 132 -17.12 12.41 -16.90
N GLN A 133 -16.96 11.11 -17.17
CA GLN A 133 -16.15 10.23 -16.32
C GLN A 133 -14.68 10.65 -16.33
N LEU A 134 -14.11 10.95 -17.51
CA LEU A 134 -12.74 11.45 -17.65
C LEU A 134 -12.52 12.72 -16.84
N GLY A 135 -13.41 13.70 -16.96
CA GLY A 135 -13.29 14.94 -16.17
C GLY A 135 -13.30 14.71 -14.65
N LYS A 136 -14.15 13.78 -14.16
CA LYS A 136 -14.17 13.41 -12.73
C LYS A 136 -12.90 12.64 -12.31
N ILE A 137 -12.37 11.81 -13.18
CA ILE A 137 -11.14 11.06 -12.94
C ILE A 137 -9.94 12.01 -12.86
N ASP A 138 -9.84 12.99 -13.75
CA ASP A 138 -8.78 14.00 -13.76
C ASP A 138 -8.82 14.88 -12.51
N GLU A 139 -10.01 15.27 -12.06
CA GLU A 139 -10.19 16.02 -10.80
C GLU A 139 -9.74 15.19 -9.61
N LEU A 140 -10.17 13.92 -9.53
CA LEU A 140 -9.78 13.00 -8.47
C LEU A 140 -8.28 12.75 -8.48
N GLN A 141 -7.66 12.54 -9.65
CA GLN A 141 -6.21 12.37 -9.81
C GLN A 141 -5.46 13.58 -9.27
N SER A 142 -5.87 14.79 -9.66
CA SER A 142 -5.26 16.03 -9.21
C SER A 142 -5.34 16.20 -7.69
N LYS A 143 -6.46 15.82 -7.08
CA LYS A 143 -6.65 15.82 -5.62
C LYS A 143 -5.75 14.80 -4.95
N THR A 144 -5.74 13.57 -5.46
CA THR A 144 -4.92 12.48 -4.92
C THR A 144 -3.43 12.82 -4.95
N ILE A 145 -2.91 13.36 -6.05
CA ILE A 145 -1.49 13.76 -6.18
C ILE A 145 -1.13 14.85 -5.16
N ARG A 146 -2.04 15.80 -4.90
CA ARG A 146 -1.80 16.83 -3.86
C ARG A 146 -1.74 16.22 -2.45
N GLU A 147 -2.61 15.25 -2.15
CA GLU A 147 -2.59 14.56 -0.86
C GLU A 147 -1.33 13.67 -0.70
N GLU A 148 -0.92 12.96 -1.75
CA GLU A 148 0.35 12.20 -1.78
C GLU A 148 1.55 13.09 -1.48
N ARG A 149 1.62 14.28 -2.11
CA ARG A 149 2.71 15.24 -1.87
C ARG A 149 2.78 15.66 -0.42
N LYS A 150 1.63 16.01 0.19
CA LYS A 150 1.56 16.36 1.62
C LYS A 150 2.03 15.21 2.52
N LEU A 151 1.66 13.97 2.20
CA LEU A 151 2.10 12.81 2.98
C LEU A 151 3.59 12.55 2.83
N SER A 152 4.15 12.71 1.62
CA SER A 152 5.60 12.62 1.38
C SER A 152 6.38 13.70 2.13
N GLU A 153 5.86 14.94 2.16
CA GLU A 153 6.43 16.04 2.95
C GLU A 153 6.35 15.75 4.46
N ASN A 154 5.26 15.16 4.93
CA ASN A 154 5.13 14.77 6.34
C ASN A 154 6.10 13.64 6.71
N LEU A 155 6.28 12.65 5.83
CA LEU A 155 7.30 11.61 6.03
C LEU A 155 8.70 12.22 6.12
N ALA A 156 9.05 13.12 5.20
CA ALA A 156 10.35 13.81 5.23
C ALA A 156 10.59 14.55 6.55
N LYS A 157 9.57 15.27 7.06
CA LYS A 157 9.67 15.94 8.38
C LYS A 157 9.91 14.97 9.53
N VAL A 158 9.26 13.79 9.52
CA VAL A 158 9.52 12.75 10.54
C VAL A 158 10.95 12.23 10.41
N GLN A 159 11.43 11.99 9.18
CA GLN A 159 12.80 11.53 8.92
C GLN A 159 13.84 12.58 9.35
N GLU A 160 13.64 13.85 9.00
CA GLU A 160 14.52 14.96 9.42
C GLU A 160 14.57 15.11 10.95
N SER A 161 13.45 14.84 11.64
CA SER A 161 13.39 14.92 13.10
C SER A 161 14.27 13.88 13.81
N LEU A 162 14.81 12.89 13.11
CA LEU A 162 15.79 11.96 13.69
C LEU A 162 17.08 12.67 14.11
N ALA A 163 17.43 13.78 13.45
CA ALA A 163 18.61 14.61 13.76
C ALA A 163 18.25 15.87 14.55
N ASP A 164 17.15 15.88 15.30
CA ASP A 164 16.78 16.99 16.15
C ASP A 164 17.71 17.12 17.39
N THR A 165 17.68 18.28 18.05
CA THR A 165 18.53 18.59 19.20
C THR A 165 18.43 17.51 20.29
N SER A 166 17.24 16.99 20.56
CA SER A 166 17.03 15.98 21.58
C SER A 166 17.77 14.67 21.28
N MET A 167 17.75 14.22 20.04
CA MET A 167 18.46 13.00 19.61
C MET A 167 19.97 13.21 19.63
N VAL A 168 20.45 14.41 19.20
CA VAL A 168 21.88 14.76 19.23
C VAL A 168 22.41 14.81 20.66
N GLU A 169 21.69 15.44 21.58
CA GLU A 169 22.05 15.51 23.00
C GLU A 169 22.17 14.13 23.63
N VAL A 170 21.15 13.28 23.45
CA VAL A 170 21.16 11.91 23.96
C VAL A 170 22.30 11.09 23.36
N SER A 171 22.54 11.21 22.04
CA SER A 171 23.66 10.53 21.37
C SER A 171 25.02 10.95 21.93
N HIS A 172 25.18 12.24 22.27
CA HIS A 172 26.40 12.76 22.90
C HIS A 172 26.61 12.15 24.28
N VAL A 173 25.59 12.20 25.15
CA VAL A 173 25.68 11.67 26.51
C VAL A 173 26.00 10.17 26.51
N VAL A 174 25.33 9.37 25.66
CA VAL A 174 25.62 7.92 25.54
C VAL A 174 27.06 7.68 25.07
N SER A 175 27.54 8.49 24.13
CA SER A 175 28.93 8.39 23.65
C SER A 175 29.96 8.71 24.74
N GLU A 176 29.68 9.67 25.61
CA GLU A 176 30.53 9.99 26.77
C GLU A 176 30.53 8.86 27.81
N LEU A 177 29.36 8.35 28.16
CA LEU A 177 29.22 7.20 29.08
C LEU A 177 29.97 5.96 28.57
N MET A 178 29.91 5.68 27.29
CA MET A 178 30.66 4.57 26.67
C MET A 178 32.19 4.78 26.70
N ARG A 179 32.68 6.01 26.65
CA ARG A 179 34.11 6.34 26.68
C ARG A 179 34.69 6.26 28.09
N GLU A 180 33.91 6.63 29.11
CA GLU A 180 34.39 6.73 30.49
C GLU A 180 34.57 5.37 31.18
N GLN A 181 34.12 4.26 30.61
CA GLN A 181 34.24 2.87 31.12
C GLN A 181 33.91 2.70 32.60
N LYS A 182 33.32 3.70 33.25
CA LYS A 182 32.96 3.66 34.67
C LYS A 182 31.47 3.45 34.83
N GLY A 183 31.14 2.23 35.27
CA GLY A 183 29.80 1.76 35.56
C GLY A 183 28.99 2.61 36.53
N GLN A 184 28.32 3.59 36.03
CA GLN A 184 27.12 4.12 36.63
C GLN A 184 25.91 3.53 35.88
N LEU A 185 25.54 2.30 36.29
CA LEU A 185 24.39 1.54 35.74
C LEU A 185 23.10 2.34 35.76
N VAL A 186 22.91 3.19 36.78
CA VAL A 186 21.68 3.99 36.96
C VAL A 186 21.56 5.12 35.90
N GLU A 187 22.66 5.85 35.65
CA GLU A 187 22.64 6.92 34.62
C GLU A 187 22.47 6.35 33.19
N ALA A 188 23.02 5.16 32.96
CA ALA A 188 22.84 4.46 31.65
C ALA A 188 21.39 4.01 31.45
N GLU A 189 20.68 3.58 32.48
CA GLU A 189 19.26 3.19 32.43
C GLU A 189 18.34 4.39 32.16
N GLU A 190 18.58 5.54 32.80
CA GLU A 190 17.82 6.77 32.55
C GLU A 190 17.99 7.31 31.12
N GLU A 191 19.21 7.28 30.60
CA GLU A 191 19.46 7.70 29.22
C GLU A 191 18.88 6.72 28.19
N GLU A 192 18.90 5.41 28.46
CA GLU A 192 18.24 4.41 27.61
C GLU A 192 16.72 4.64 27.56
N GLU A 193 16.08 5.04 28.65
CA GLU A 193 14.66 5.35 28.69
C GLU A 193 14.33 6.62 27.90
N LYS A 194 15.20 7.65 27.94
CA LYS A 194 15.07 8.85 27.09
C LYS A 194 15.19 8.50 25.61
N ILE A 195 16.14 7.63 25.22
CA ILE A 195 16.28 7.14 23.84
C ILE A 195 14.99 6.45 23.39
N LYS A 196 14.50 5.49 24.18
CA LYS A 196 13.27 4.75 23.88
C LYS A 196 12.08 5.70 23.72
N SER A 197 11.94 6.69 24.59
CA SER A 197 10.88 7.70 24.51
C SER A 197 10.97 8.54 23.23
N ASN A 198 12.18 8.99 22.86
CA ASN A 198 12.39 9.79 21.67
C ASN A 198 12.14 8.99 20.39
N ILE A 199 12.63 7.76 20.31
CA ILE A 199 12.39 6.86 19.18
C ILE A 199 10.89 6.56 19.09
N GLY A 200 10.21 6.27 20.20
CA GLY A 200 8.76 6.01 20.21
C GLY A 200 7.93 7.15 19.62
N LYS A 201 8.31 8.41 19.87
CA LYS A 201 7.65 9.57 19.25
C LYS A 201 7.85 9.61 17.72
N LYS A 202 9.03 9.20 17.23
CA LYS A 202 9.30 9.11 15.79
C LYS A 202 8.50 7.97 15.14
N GLU A 203 8.43 6.82 15.81
CA GLU A 203 7.61 5.68 15.37
C GLU A 203 6.12 6.04 15.33
N GLU A 204 5.61 6.82 16.30
CA GLU A 204 4.23 7.34 16.27
C GLU A 204 3.99 8.28 15.07
N GLY A 205 4.95 9.14 14.76
CA GLY A 205 4.94 9.98 13.56
C GLY A 205 4.87 9.15 12.28
N LEU A 206 5.68 8.10 12.17
CA LEU A 206 5.67 7.16 11.04
C LEU A 206 4.34 6.41 10.94
N LEU A 207 3.79 5.95 12.06
CA LEU A 207 2.49 5.27 12.12
C LEU A 207 1.37 6.16 11.59
N ASN A 208 1.32 7.42 12.00
CA ASN A 208 0.33 8.39 11.53
C ASN A 208 0.43 8.59 10.00
N VAL A 209 1.65 8.71 9.46
CA VAL A 209 1.87 8.87 8.02
C VAL A 209 1.44 7.61 7.27
N LEU A 210 1.79 6.41 7.75
CA LEU A 210 1.40 5.13 7.16
C LEU A 210 -0.12 4.97 7.10
N GLN A 211 -0.82 5.22 8.21
CA GLN A 211 -2.28 5.10 8.29
C GLN A 211 -2.97 6.07 7.32
N LYS A 212 -2.53 7.31 7.25
CA LYS A 212 -3.08 8.30 6.29
C LYS A 212 -2.81 7.90 4.83
N ALA A 213 -1.67 7.26 4.56
CA ALA A 213 -1.37 6.74 3.22
C ALA A 213 -2.30 5.57 2.85
N ASP A 214 -2.58 4.67 3.79
CA ASP A 214 -3.51 3.56 3.60
C ASP A 214 -4.95 4.05 3.43
N ASP A 215 -5.38 5.04 4.21
CA ASP A 215 -6.68 5.70 4.04
C ASP A 215 -6.81 6.36 2.66
N LEU A 216 -5.75 7.00 2.17
CA LEU A 216 -5.74 7.61 0.84
C LEU A 216 -5.88 6.54 -0.25
N ARG A 217 -5.24 5.37 -0.11
CA ARG A 217 -5.37 4.24 -1.04
C ARG A 217 -6.81 3.75 -1.13
N LEU A 218 -7.44 3.48 0.02
CA LEU A 218 -8.83 3.01 0.07
C LEU A 218 -9.81 4.05 -0.50
N ARG A 219 -9.67 5.31 -0.12
CA ARG A 219 -10.53 6.39 -0.63
C ARG A 219 -10.38 6.55 -2.14
N THR A 220 -9.15 6.56 -2.66
CA THR A 220 -8.89 6.70 -4.09
C THR A 220 -9.51 5.55 -4.87
N LEU A 221 -9.32 4.30 -4.42
CA LEU A 221 -9.94 3.13 -5.04
C LEU A 221 -11.47 3.24 -5.03
N GLY A 222 -12.07 3.54 -3.87
CA GLY A 222 -13.52 3.67 -3.74
C GLY A 222 -14.12 4.78 -4.60
N GLU A 223 -13.44 5.93 -4.75
CA GLU A 223 -13.88 7.02 -5.63
C GLU A 223 -13.77 6.64 -7.11
N ILE A 224 -12.70 5.98 -7.55
CA ILE A 224 -12.59 5.46 -8.93
C ILE A 224 -13.77 4.53 -9.23
N LEU A 225 -14.05 3.56 -8.35
CA LEU A 225 -15.13 2.61 -8.56
C LEU A 225 -16.53 3.27 -8.58
N ARG A 226 -16.72 4.40 -7.89
CA ARG A 226 -17.97 5.17 -7.94
C ARG A 226 -18.14 5.97 -9.24
N ILE A 227 -17.05 6.41 -9.87
CA ILE A 227 -17.09 7.12 -11.15
C ILE A 227 -17.38 6.15 -12.30
N LEU A 228 -16.88 4.92 -12.22
CA LEU A 228 -17.03 3.90 -13.25
C LEU A 228 -18.42 3.24 -13.21
N THR A 229 -18.90 2.80 -14.36
CA THR A 229 -20.04 1.88 -14.42
C THR A 229 -19.66 0.52 -13.81
N PRO A 230 -20.61 -0.31 -13.36
CA PRO A 230 -20.29 -1.61 -12.75
C PRO A 230 -19.37 -2.48 -13.61
N ILE A 231 -19.61 -2.55 -14.92
CA ILE A 231 -18.77 -3.36 -15.81
C ILE A 231 -17.37 -2.75 -15.98
N GLN A 232 -17.26 -1.44 -16.11
CA GLN A 232 -15.97 -0.75 -16.13
C GLN A 232 -15.18 -0.97 -14.83
N ALA A 233 -15.86 -0.92 -13.67
CA ALA A 233 -15.27 -1.19 -12.36
C ALA A 233 -14.73 -2.63 -12.27
N VAL A 234 -15.46 -3.61 -12.80
CA VAL A 234 -14.99 -5.01 -12.89
C VAL A 234 -13.72 -5.10 -13.73
N HIS A 235 -13.68 -4.53 -14.92
CA HIS A 235 -12.48 -4.52 -15.76
C HIS A 235 -11.28 -3.82 -15.11
N PHE A 236 -11.52 -2.74 -14.37
CA PHE A 236 -10.50 -2.06 -13.60
C PHE A 236 -9.94 -2.93 -12.46
N LEU A 237 -10.84 -3.59 -11.69
CA LEU A 237 -10.44 -4.48 -10.59
C LEU A 237 -9.69 -5.71 -11.08
N ILE A 238 -10.08 -6.28 -12.24
CA ILE A 238 -9.33 -7.35 -12.91
C ILE A 238 -7.89 -6.89 -13.18
N ALA A 239 -7.73 -5.74 -13.87
CA ALA A 239 -6.41 -5.22 -14.19
C ALA A 239 -5.55 -4.94 -12.95
N ALA A 240 -6.16 -4.42 -11.88
CA ALA A 240 -5.47 -4.16 -10.62
C ALA A 240 -5.01 -5.45 -9.94
N ALA A 241 -5.86 -6.47 -9.88
CA ALA A 241 -5.53 -7.77 -9.29
C ALA A 241 -4.45 -8.50 -10.12
N GLU A 242 -4.60 -8.56 -11.44
CA GLU A 242 -3.61 -9.16 -12.35
C GLU A 242 -2.24 -8.51 -12.17
N LEU A 243 -2.15 -7.18 -12.23
CA LEU A 243 -0.90 -6.47 -12.09
C LEU A 243 -0.23 -6.78 -10.75
N HIS A 244 -0.98 -6.69 -9.65
CA HIS A 244 -0.44 -6.92 -8.31
C HIS A 244 0.07 -8.37 -8.13
N LEU A 245 -0.74 -9.37 -8.50
CA LEU A 245 -0.38 -10.78 -8.38
C LEU A 245 0.84 -11.13 -9.25
N ARG A 246 0.92 -10.61 -10.48
CA ARG A 246 2.03 -10.88 -11.40
C ARG A 246 3.33 -10.21 -10.96
N ILE A 247 3.29 -8.98 -10.47
CA ILE A 247 4.50 -8.31 -9.96
C ILE A 247 5.04 -9.07 -8.75
N HIS A 248 4.17 -9.51 -7.84
CA HIS A 248 4.57 -10.34 -6.70
C HIS A 248 5.24 -11.65 -7.15
N GLU A 249 4.61 -12.38 -8.07
CA GLU A 249 5.15 -13.64 -8.62
C GLU A 249 6.50 -13.44 -9.33
N TRP A 250 6.62 -12.43 -10.18
CA TRP A 250 7.86 -12.12 -10.91
C TRP A 250 8.96 -11.67 -9.98
N GLY A 251 8.62 -10.86 -8.99
CA GLY A 251 9.57 -10.41 -7.98
C GLY A 251 10.15 -11.58 -7.17
N LYS A 252 9.30 -12.48 -6.66
CA LYS A 252 9.75 -13.68 -5.96
C LYS A 252 10.63 -14.58 -6.84
N LYS A 253 10.24 -14.83 -8.09
CA LYS A 253 11.07 -15.61 -9.03
C LYS A 253 12.45 -14.97 -9.26
N LYS A 254 12.51 -13.64 -9.33
CA LYS A 254 13.77 -12.91 -9.49
C LYS A 254 14.65 -13.04 -8.25
N ASP A 255 14.09 -12.90 -7.07
CA ASP A 255 14.82 -13.04 -5.79
C ASP A 255 15.35 -14.45 -5.60
N ASP A 256 14.55 -15.49 -5.89
CA ASP A 256 14.98 -16.89 -5.87
C ASP A 256 16.13 -17.19 -6.85
N ALA A 257 16.12 -16.55 -8.03
CA ALA A 257 17.18 -16.71 -9.01
C ALA A 257 18.51 -16.08 -8.53
N HIS A 258 18.45 -14.94 -7.81
CA HIS A 258 19.65 -14.32 -7.23
C HIS A 258 20.19 -15.09 -6.02
N ALA A 259 19.33 -15.70 -5.21
CA ALA A 259 19.75 -16.51 -4.06
C ALA A 259 20.47 -17.80 -4.44
N ARG A 260 20.38 -18.24 -5.71
CA ARG A 260 21.03 -19.46 -6.24
C ARG A 260 22.37 -19.18 -6.94
N GLN A 261 22.76 -17.93 -7.10
CA GLN A 261 24.05 -17.47 -7.65
C GLN A 261 25.04 -17.19 -6.53
#